data_e56cc98626e3d3bf45e92c5cfbd7ad62
#
_entry.id   e56cc98626e3d3bf45e92c5cfbd7ad62
#
_cell.length_a   1.000
_cell.length_b   1.000
_cell.length_c   1.000
_cell.angle_alpha   90.00
_cell.angle_beta   90.00
_cell.angle_gamma   90.00
#
_symmetry.space_group_name_H-M   'P 1'
#
loop_
_entity.id
_entity.type
_entity.pdbx_description
1 polymer ?
#
loop_
_entity_poly.entity_id
_entity_poly.type
_entity_poly.pdbx_seq_one_letter_code
_entity_poly.pdbx_strand_id
1 'polypeptide(L)'
;MPPEVVRGREWHGRGVSLFAWTNEPDDSRQPPLLTEHDGRIIGLNGHLADPADVTRLPDDSAGGCFSAWIARDGELSASTAINRVCPVFHAETPDLHVAGSRALLVHLAARDDDRVEHDVLALQTMVRQGFFLSDETPYKGVSALRPSSRLLVRDGARTITETPLPQAAPMPTSARRKRAAIGELADALLATVEPLRDLGEPVNLALTGGRDTRVLAALLHAARVPFRVTTNGLDTHPDVIIARVIAARLGVEHTVIAPPQTAAKDAVLVEHPLSRAWETLRTCEGMTSAYETIVSYLPYSGKPTMSGQSGETLRAGSLNLLQTDLGDKALRRRIETTFGKDAKLFTAEANEHAQELARPWLARTDRLEALDHLYIWYKVGRWQASARAGSLRRGDPVRPFLDNRVVRAALSLDQSWRLSEEVIYTLILRLAPKLRDVPIEGKPWRFAANQAPALFRRRLPEHLPTARTAGGWSWRTSPGPALTDLLRDQVLGSLDALTPIVNPDEVRALFAAPVVAKPALAWHLYTVSTLLTGLYPGKQPEGLPRITVSRPDPAR
;
A
#
# COMPACT_ATOMS: atom_id res chain seq x y z
N MET A 1 -6.90 23.16 -0.06
CA MET A 1 -7.01 22.00 -0.99
C MET A 1 -5.74 21.89 -1.78
N PRO A 2 -5.33 20.67 -2.20
CA PRO A 2 -4.20 20.53 -3.12
C PRO A 2 -4.46 21.29 -4.41
N PRO A 3 -3.46 21.97 -4.98
CA PRO A 3 -3.62 22.76 -6.21
C PRO A 3 -3.95 21.89 -7.45
N GLU A 4 -3.77 20.60 -7.34
CA GLU A 4 -4.08 19.60 -8.38
C GLU A 4 -5.57 19.28 -8.50
N VAL A 5 -6.40 19.73 -7.54
CA VAL A 5 -7.86 19.58 -7.62
C VAL A 5 -8.40 20.50 -8.71
N VAL A 6 -9.12 19.92 -9.67
CA VAL A 6 -9.67 20.69 -10.81
C VAL A 6 -11.17 20.92 -10.70
N ARG A 7 -11.89 20.11 -9.93
CA ARG A 7 -13.33 20.26 -9.71
C ARG A 7 -13.80 19.67 -8.39
N GLY A 8 -14.94 20.17 -7.91
CA GLY A 8 -15.64 19.68 -6.72
C GLY A 8 -17.14 19.59 -6.95
N ARG A 9 -17.78 18.83 -6.09
CA ARG A 9 -19.24 18.73 -5.97
C ARG A 9 -19.60 18.71 -4.49
N GLU A 10 -20.75 19.30 -4.18
CA GLU A 10 -21.32 19.27 -2.85
C GLU A 10 -22.81 18.92 -2.91
N TRP A 11 -23.29 18.32 -1.85
CA TRP A 11 -24.68 18.04 -1.63
C TRP A 11 -25.03 18.31 -0.16
N HIS A 12 -26.20 18.90 0.06
CA HIS A 12 -26.73 19.23 1.37
C HIS A 12 -28.13 18.66 1.51
N GLY A 13 -28.32 17.82 2.52
CA GLY A 13 -29.61 17.32 2.97
C GLY A 13 -29.87 17.75 4.42
N ARG A 14 -30.99 17.31 4.98
CA ARG A 14 -31.34 17.63 6.36
C ARG A 14 -30.32 17.01 7.33
N GLY A 15 -29.50 17.84 7.97
CA GLY A 15 -28.50 17.42 8.95
C GLY A 15 -27.32 16.61 8.39
N VAL A 16 -27.15 16.55 7.07
CA VAL A 16 -26.05 15.84 6.41
C VAL A 16 -25.53 16.64 5.24
N SER A 17 -24.21 16.75 5.12
CA SER A 17 -23.56 17.34 3.95
C SER A 17 -22.48 16.42 3.42
N LEU A 18 -22.33 16.37 2.10
CA LEU A 18 -21.31 15.55 1.43
C LEU A 18 -20.52 16.42 0.46
N PHE A 19 -19.20 16.38 0.59
CA PHE A 19 -18.26 17.15 -0.25
C PHE A 19 -17.32 16.17 -0.96
N ALA A 20 -17.12 16.35 -2.27
CA ALA A 20 -16.23 15.52 -3.07
C ALA A 20 -15.36 16.37 -3.98
N TRP A 21 -14.09 16.00 -4.13
CA TRP A 21 -13.12 16.69 -4.99
C TRP A 21 -12.29 15.68 -5.78
N THR A 22 -11.89 16.07 -7.00
CA THR A 22 -11.07 15.25 -7.87
C THR A 22 -10.18 16.09 -8.78
N ASN A 23 -9.14 15.47 -9.33
CA ASN A 23 -8.35 15.96 -10.45
C ASN A 23 -8.75 15.34 -11.79
N GLU A 24 -9.80 14.52 -11.83
CA GLU A 24 -10.32 13.92 -13.06
C GLU A 24 -11.05 14.91 -13.93
N PRO A 25 -10.91 14.83 -15.27
CA PRO A 25 -11.74 15.57 -16.21
C PRO A 25 -13.19 15.04 -16.22
N ASP A 26 -14.10 15.79 -16.84
CA ASP A 26 -15.52 15.42 -16.91
C ASP A 26 -15.82 14.19 -17.78
N ASP A 27 -14.94 13.88 -18.72
CA ASP A 27 -15.02 12.72 -19.62
C ASP A 27 -14.37 11.44 -19.07
N SER A 28 -14.03 11.43 -17.78
CA SER A 28 -13.54 10.24 -17.09
C SER A 28 -14.56 9.09 -17.16
N ARG A 29 -14.05 7.85 -17.28
CA ARG A 29 -14.88 6.63 -17.29
C ARG A 29 -15.41 6.23 -15.91
N GLN A 30 -14.86 6.79 -14.84
CA GLN A 30 -15.31 6.48 -13.49
C GLN A 30 -16.68 7.14 -13.22
N PRO A 31 -17.44 6.62 -12.24
CA PRO A 31 -18.69 7.25 -11.83
C PRO A 31 -18.49 8.74 -11.50
N PRO A 32 -19.53 9.58 -11.66
CA PRO A 32 -19.48 10.95 -11.19
C PRO A 32 -19.05 11.04 -9.72
N LEU A 33 -18.46 12.19 -9.34
CA LEU A 33 -18.03 12.42 -7.94
C LEU A 33 -19.13 12.12 -6.92
N LEU A 34 -20.34 12.56 -7.23
CA LEU A 34 -21.56 12.25 -6.51
C LEU A 34 -22.58 11.71 -7.51
N THR A 35 -23.09 10.52 -7.25
CA THR A 35 -24.12 9.85 -8.06
C THR A 35 -25.42 9.85 -7.28
N GLU A 36 -26.49 10.38 -7.85
CA GLU A 36 -27.84 10.28 -7.28
C GLU A 36 -28.53 9.01 -7.78
N HIS A 37 -29.06 8.20 -6.84
CA HIS A 37 -29.80 7.00 -7.15
C HIS A 37 -30.78 6.65 -6.01
N ASP A 38 -32.07 6.47 -6.31
CA ASP A 38 -33.12 6.11 -5.37
C ASP A 38 -33.15 7.00 -4.10
N GLY A 39 -33.05 8.31 -4.29
CA GLY A 39 -33.05 9.29 -3.19
C GLY A 39 -31.82 9.24 -2.28
N ARG A 40 -30.76 8.57 -2.73
CA ARG A 40 -29.46 8.49 -2.07
C ARG A 40 -28.41 9.23 -2.91
N ILE A 41 -27.48 9.84 -2.25
CA ILE A 41 -26.27 10.41 -2.88
C ILE A 41 -25.10 9.51 -2.54
N ILE A 42 -24.39 9.06 -3.55
CA ILE A 42 -23.28 8.10 -3.44
C ILE A 42 -21.99 8.79 -3.88
N GLY A 43 -21.03 8.89 -2.97
CA GLY A 43 -19.65 9.30 -3.22
C GLY A 43 -18.71 8.10 -3.22
N LEU A 44 -17.70 8.12 -4.08
CA LEU A 44 -16.73 7.04 -4.22
C LEU A 44 -15.29 7.58 -4.12
N ASN A 45 -14.44 6.89 -3.35
CA ASN A 45 -12.99 7.06 -3.41
C ASN A 45 -12.34 5.72 -3.80
N GLY A 46 -11.50 5.74 -4.85
CA GLY A 46 -10.94 4.54 -5.44
C GLY A 46 -11.55 4.22 -6.80
N HIS A 47 -11.68 2.95 -7.16
CA HIS A 47 -12.30 2.56 -8.42
C HIS A 47 -13.20 1.32 -8.27
N LEU A 48 -14.23 1.26 -9.09
CA LEU A 48 -15.05 0.07 -9.32
C LEU A 48 -14.50 -0.71 -10.51
N ALA A 49 -14.58 -2.03 -10.47
CA ALA A 49 -14.24 -2.87 -11.62
C ALA A 49 -15.21 -2.59 -12.77
N ASP A 50 -16.49 -2.46 -12.45
CA ASP A 50 -17.54 -1.96 -13.36
C ASP A 50 -18.12 -0.66 -12.78
N PRO A 51 -17.97 0.50 -13.45
CA PRO A 51 -18.53 1.76 -12.99
C PRO A 51 -20.04 1.74 -12.76
N ALA A 52 -20.79 0.87 -13.47
CA ALA A 52 -22.23 0.71 -13.27
C ALA A 52 -22.61 0.18 -11.88
N ASP A 53 -21.69 -0.52 -11.21
CA ASP A 53 -21.93 -1.04 -9.85
C ASP A 53 -22.07 0.06 -8.78
N VAL A 54 -21.84 1.34 -9.12
CA VAL A 54 -21.96 2.46 -8.16
C VAL A 54 -23.34 2.50 -7.49
N THR A 55 -24.40 2.17 -8.22
CA THR A 55 -25.78 2.17 -7.71
C THR A 55 -26.06 1.02 -6.73
N ARG A 56 -25.23 -0.03 -6.76
CA ARG A 56 -25.34 -1.20 -5.86
C ARG A 56 -24.63 -1.00 -4.52
N LEU A 57 -23.83 0.06 -4.38
CA LEU A 57 -23.11 0.31 -3.14
C LEU A 57 -24.08 0.56 -1.95
N PRO A 58 -23.74 0.09 -0.76
CA PRO A 58 -22.48 -0.51 -0.30
C PRO A 58 -22.42 -2.05 -0.38
N ASP A 59 -22.89 -2.66 -1.45
CA ASP A 59 -22.83 -4.11 -1.61
C ASP A 59 -21.38 -4.60 -1.64
N ASP A 60 -21.02 -5.49 -0.71
CA ASP A 60 -19.68 -6.10 -0.61
C ASP A 60 -19.32 -7.00 -1.81
N SER A 61 -20.31 -7.34 -2.65
CA SER A 61 -20.10 -8.10 -3.89
C SER A 61 -19.60 -7.23 -5.05
N ALA A 62 -19.70 -5.90 -4.95
CA ALA A 62 -19.17 -4.99 -5.95
C ALA A 62 -17.66 -5.17 -6.09
N GLY A 63 -17.22 -5.39 -7.33
CA GLY A 63 -15.80 -5.54 -7.64
C GLY A 63 -15.08 -4.20 -7.64
N GLY A 64 -13.81 -4.25 -7.30
CA GLY A 64 -12.96 -3.06 -7.27
C GLY A 64 -12.24 -2.85 -5.94
N CYS A 65 -11.69 -1.66 -5.80
CA CYS A 65 -10.90 -1.25 -4.66
C CYS A 65 -11.29 0.18 -4.29
N PHE A 66 -12.18 0.32 -3.32
CA PHE A 66 -12.83 1.61 -3.03
C PHE A 66 -13.23 1.75 -1.56
N SER A 67 -13.59 2.98 -1.18
CA SER A 67 -14.48 3.30 -0.06
C SER A 67 -15.67 4.10 -0.59
N ALA A 68 -16.83 3.95 0.07
CA ALA A 68 -18.08 4.57 -0.36
C ALA A 68 -18.70 5.38 0.76
N TRP A 69 -19.27 6.53 0.40
CA TRP A 69 -20.10 7.38 1.24
C TRP A 69 -21.49 7.44 0.66
N ILE A 70 -22.50 7.17 1.46
CA ILE A 70 -23.90 7.18 1.05
C ILE A 70 -24.66 8.08 2.00
N ALA A 71 -25.25 9.12 1.45
CA ALA A 71 -25.99 10.12 2.20
C ALA A 71 -27.44 10.20 1.74
N ARG A 72 -28.33 10.49 2.68
CA ARG A 72 -29.70 10.94 2.50
C ARG A 72 -30.10 11.80 3.70
N ASP A 73 -31.27 12.40 3.68
CA ASP A 73 -31.76 13.18 4.80
C ASP A 73 -31.66 12.42 6.13
N GLY A 74 -30.97 13.01 7.10
CA GLY A 74 -30.80 12.44 8.44
C GLY A 74 -29.87 11.23 8.53
N GLU A 75 -29.23 10.79 7.43
CA GLU A 75 -28.39 9.59 7.44
C GLU A 75 -27.13 9.73 6.61
N LEU A 76 -25.99 9.36 7.19
CA LEU A 76 -24.71 9.16 6.50
C LEU A 76 -24.16 7.77 6.77
N SER A 77 -23.74 7.08 5.73
CA SER A 77 -22.99 5.84 5.84
C SER A 77 -21.66 5.96 5.13
N ALA A 78 -20.56 5.55 5.78
CA ALA A 78 -19.24 5.44 5.17
C ALA A 78 -18.69 4.01 5.33
N SER A 79 -18.15 3.42 4.28
CA SER A 79 -17.69 2.04 4.30
C SER A 79 -16.31 1.86 3.68
N THR A 80 -15.54 0.91 4.22
CA THR A 80 -14.23 0.51 3.71
C THR A 80 -14.31 -0.86 3.03
N ALA A 81 -13.49 -1.03 1.99
CA ALA A 81 -13.25 -2.32 1.37
C ALA A 81 -12.50 -3.29 2.31
N ILE A 82 -12.46 -4.57 1.93
CA ILE A 82 -11.78 -5.64 2.68
C ILE A 82 -10.29 -5.35 2.96
N ASN A 83 -9.62 -4.59 2.10
CA ASN A 83 -8.19 -4.26 2.24
C ASN A 83 -7.94 -2.83 2.75
N ARG A 84 -8.99 -2.00 2.90
CA ARG A 84 -8.90 -0.61 3.37
C ARG A 84 -7.86 0.26 2.64
N VAL A 85 -7.48 -0.07 1.42
CA VAL A 85 -6.45 0.70 0.72
C VAL A 85 -6.95 2.08 0.27
N CYS A 86 -8.26 2.26 0.22
CA CYS A 86 -8.94 3.55 0.17
C CYS A 86 -9.53 3.80 1.56
N PRO A 87 -8.82 4.53 2.45
CA PRO A 87 -9.22 4.63 3.84
C PRO A 87 -10.43 5.56 4.03
N VAL A 88 -11.18 5.29 5.08
CA VAL A 88 -12.14 6.22 5.69
C VAL A 88 -11.58 6.60 7.06
N PHE A 89 -11.45 7.90 7.30
CA PHE A 89 -11.13 8.47 8.60
C PHE A 89 -12.39 9.05 9.20
N HIS A 90 -12.53 9.01 10.51
CA HIS A 90 -13.67 9.57 11.19
C HIS A 90 -13.29 10.21 12.53
N ALA A 91 -14.07 11.21 12.91
CA ALA A 91 -14.03 11.88 14.20
C ALA A 91 -15.45 12.15 14.69
N GLU A 92 -15.59 12.33 15.99
CA GLU A 92 -16.86 12.61 16.66
C GLU A 92 -16.65 13.73 17.69
N THR A 93 -17.59 14.65 17.71
CA THR A 93 -17.78 15.65 18.75
C THR A 93 -19.21 15.52 19.32
N PRO A 94 -19.58 16.20 20.40
CA PRO A 94 -20.95 16.16 20.92
C PRO A 94 -22.02 16.52 19.87
N ASP A 95 -21.68 17.39 18.90
CA ASP A 95 -22.63 17.96 17.96
C ASP A 95 -22.41 17.52 16.51
N LEU A 96 -21.31 16.82 16.21
CA LEU A 96 -20.92 16.56 14.83
C LEU A 96 -20.22 15.20 14.67
N HIS A 97 -20.61 14.43 13.66
CA HIS A 97 -19.88 13.28 13.16
C HIS A 97 -19.25 13.63 11.81
N VAL A 98 -17.95 13.45 11.69
CA VAL A 98 -17.20 13.71 10.45
C VAL A 98 -16.61 12.41 9.93
N ALA A 99 -16.76 12.14 8.64
CA ALA A 99 -16.07 11.05 7.97
C ALA A 99 -15.53 11.51 6.61
N GLY A 100 -14.29 11.10 6.28
CA GLY A 100 -13.65 11.53 5.04
C GLY A 100 -12.50 10.63 4.62
N SER A 101 -11.99 10.83 3.42
CA SER A 101 -10.81 10.11 2.90
C SER A 101 -9.47 10.75 3.30
N ARG A 102 -9.50 11.91 3.99
CA ARG A 102 -8.34 12.70 4.40
C ARG A 102 -8.41 12.99 5.89
N ALA A 103 -7.44 12.45 6.66
CA ALA A 103 -7.46 12.56 8.13
C ALA A 103 -7.31 13.99 8.63
N LEU A 104 -6.47 14.82 8.00
CA LEU A 104 -6.32 16.23 8.35
C LEU A 104 -7.63 17.00 8.15
N LEU A 105 -8.33 16.79 7.03
CA LEU A 105 -9.60 17.45 6.78
C LEU A 105 -10.68 17.02 7.79
N VAL A 106 -10.68 15.74 8.18
CA VAL A 106 -11.59 15.24 9.23
C VAL A 106 -11.27 15.89 10.58
N HIS A 107 -9.98 16.05 10.92
CA HIS A 107 -9.56 16.70 12.15
C HIS A 107 -10.01 18.18 12.21
N LEU A 108 -9.72 18.94 11.15
CA LEU A 108 -10.08 20.35 11.09
C LEU A 108 -11.61 20.57 11.08
N ALA A 109 -12.35 19.75 10.32
CA ALA A 109 -13.81 19.83 10.28
C ALA A 109 -14.48 19.46 11.62
N ALA A 110 -13.89 18.54 12.38
CA ALA A 110 -14.41 18.16 13.70
C ALA A 110 -14.16 19.24 14.76
N ARG A 111 -13.13 20.06 14.60
CA ARG A 111 -12.77 21.12 15.56
C ARG A 111 -13.41 22.48 15.26
N ASP A 112 -13.85 22.68 14.04
CA ASP A 112 -14.31 23.98 13.53
C ASP A 112 -13.27 25.10 13.71
N ASP A 113 -11.97 24.72 13.62
CA ASP A 113 -10.85 25.67 13.67
C ASP A 113 -9.73 25.19 12.70
N ASP A 114 -8.73 26.04 12.49
CA ASP A 114 -7.57 25.75 11.64
C ASP A 114 -6.34 25.23 12.42
N ARG A 115 -6.48 24.97 13.73
CA ARG A 115 -5.41 24.47 14.58
C ARG A 115 -5.29 22.96 14.49
N VAL A 116 -4.09 22.50 14.19
CA VAL A 116 -3.76 21.09 14.15
C VAL A 116 -3.23 20.63 15.52
N GLU A 117 -3.89 19.63 16.11
CA GLU A 117 -3.39 18.93 17.30
C GLU A 117 -2.92 17.52 16.92
N HIS A 118 -1.67 17.23 17.25
CA HIS A 118 -1.09 15.93 16.97
C HIS A 118 -1.29 14.93 18.10
N ASP A 119 -1.53 13.68 17.75
CA ASP A 119 -1.43 12.53 18.66
C ASP A 119 0.02 12.03 18.65
N VAL A 120 0.83 12.58 19.55
CA VAL A 120 2.26 12.31 19.59
C VAL A 120 2.53 10.85 19.91
N LEU A 121 1.75 10.23 20.83
CA LEU A 121 1.96 8.83 21.20
C LEU A 121 1.67 7.89 20.03
N ALA A 122 0.64 8.13 19.25
CA ALA A 122 0.31 7.36 18.04
C ALA A 122 1.46 7.40 17.01
N LEU A 123 2.21 8.51 16.93
CA LEU A 123 3.36 8.66 16.04
C LEU A 123 4.53 7.70 16.32
N GLN A 124 4.57 7.04 17.49
CA GLN A 124 5.61 6.04 17.76
C GLN A 124 5.62 4.90 16.74
N THR A 125 4.45 4.46 16.23
CA THR A 125 4.39 3.41 15.20
C THR A 125 4.95 3.91 13.87
N MET A 126 4.70 5.19 13.54
CA MET A 126 5.24 5.85 12.36
C MET A 126 6.78 5.92 12.43
N VAL A 127 7.36 6.25 13.58
CA VAL A 127 8.82 6.25 13.76
C VAL A 127 9.38 4.84 13.64
N ARG A 128 8.73 3.81 14.22
CA ARG A 128 9.20 2.42 14.18
C ARG A 128 9.21 1.82 12.78
N GLN A 129 8.15 2.04 12.02
CA GLN A 129 7.86 1.28 10.79
C GLN A 129 7.79 2.13 9.52
N GLY A 130 7.70 3.46 9.64
CA GLY A 130 7.42 4.37 8.54
C GLY A 130 5.94 4.42 8.14
N PHE A 131 5.06 3.76 8.91
CA PHE A 131 3.60 3.77 8.75
C PHE A 131 2.91 3.30 10.04
N PHE A 132 1.60 3.48 10.14
CA PHE A 132 0.84 3.12 11.32
C PHE A 132 0.53 1.62 11.39
N LEU A 133 0.76 1.01 12.57
CA LEU A 133 0.35 -0.35 12.92
C LEU A 133 -0.91 -0.35 13.80
N SER A 134 -1.77 0.64 13.63
CA SER A 134 -3.01 0.84 14.37
C SER A 134 -4.05 1.53 13.51
N ASP A 135 -5.23 1.75 14.08
CA ASP A 135 -6.27 2.58 13.48
C ASP A 135 -6.11 4.08 13.84
N GLU A 136 -5.09 4.42 14.61
CA GLU A 136 -4.72 5.79 14.96
C GLU A 136 -4.20 6.58 13.76
N THR A 137 -4.19 7.90 13.91
CA THR A 137 -3.66 8.83 12.92
C THR A 137 -2.71 9.83 13.59
N PRO A 138 -1.97 10.65 12.83
CA PRO A 138 -1.20 11.76 13.41
C PRO A 138 -2.04 12.80 14.14
N TYR A 139 -3.36 12.77 13.99
CA TYR A 139 -4.27 13.83 14.43
C TYR A 139 -5.15 13.37 15.58
N LYS A 140 -5.14 14.13 16.68
CA LYS A 140 -5.89 13.83 17.89
C LYS A 140 -7.39 13.75 17.61
N GLY A 141 -8.04 12.70 18.12
CA GLY A 141 -9.49 12.47 17.94
C GLY A 141 -9.90 11.90 16.59
N VAL A 142 -8.95 11.61 15.68
CA VAL A 142 -9.25 11.02 14.37
C VAL A 142 -8.77 9.58 14.30
N SER A 143 -9.66 8.68 13.94
CA SER A 143 -9.36 7.25 13.74
C SER A 143 -9.64 6.80 12.31
N ALA A 144 -8.91 5.78 11.85
CA ALA A 144 -9.19 5.13 10.59
C ALA A 144 -10.21 4.00 10.81
N LEU A 145 -11.25 3.96 10.00
CA LEU A 145 -12.22 2.87 10.01
C LEU A 145 -11.54 1.56 9.59
N ARG A 146 -11.83 0.46 10.29
CA ARG A 146 -11.21 -0.86 10.03
C ARG A 146 -11.56 -1.43 8.66
N PRO A 147 -10.79 -2.42 8.15
CA PRO A 147 -11.15 -3.16 6.95
C PRO A 147 -12.55 -3.78 7.06
N SER A 148 -13.28 -3.88 5.94
CA SER A 148 -14.65 -4.43 5.88
C SER A 148 -15.60 -3.82 6.90
N SER A 149 -15.49 -2.55 7.20
CA SER A 149 -16.30 -1.89 8.21
C SER A 149 -17.19 -0.82 7.60
N ARG A 150 -18.31 -0.61 8.26
CA ARG A 150 -19.29 0.43 7.93
C ARG A 150 -19.57 1.30 9.15
N LEU A 151 -19.37 2.57 9.01
CA LEU A 151 -19.84 3.60 9.92
C LEU A 151 -21.21 4.06 9.42
N LEU A 152 -22.21 4.07 10.29
CA LEU A 152 -23.56 4.59 10.04
C LEU A 152 -23.86 5.65 11.09
N VAL A 153 -24.24 6.85 10.64
CA VAL A 153 -24.82 7.88 11.49
C VAL A 153 -26.25 8.10 11.04
N ARG A 154 -27.20 7.98 11.95
CA ARG A 154 -28.61 8.19 11.70
C ARG A 154 -29.22 8.98 12.87
N ASP A 155 -29.86 10.08 12.57
CA ASP A 155 -30.51 10.95 13.56
C ASP A 155 -29.58 11.27 14.77
N GLY A 156 -28.29 11.53 14.48
CA GLY A 156 -27.26 11.80 15.49
C GLY A 156 -26.66 10.59 16.20
N ALA A 157 -27.21 9.40 16.02
CA ALA A 157 -26.67 8.17 16.61
C ALA A 157 -25.65 7.50 15.68
N ARG A 158 -24.46 7.15 16.21
CA ARG A 158 -23.39 6.48 15.47
C ARG A 158 -23.35 4.98 15.78
N THR A 159 -23.20 4.18 14.74
CA THR A 159 -22.93 2.74 14.84
C THR A 159 -21.80 2.36 13.91
N ILE A 160 -20.87 1.53 14.37
CA ILE A 160 -19.83 0.91 13.53
C ILE A 160 -20.07 -0.59 13.52
N THR A 161 -20.21 -1.16 12.33
CA THR A 161 -20.31 -2.61 12.12
C THR A 161 -19.08 -3.10 11.39
N GLU A 162 -18.52 -4.22 11.83
CA GLU A 162 -17.33 -4.84 11.22
C GLU A 162 -17.72 -6.21 10.65
N THR A 163 -17.37 -6.45 9.39
CA THR A 163 -17.49 -7.78 8.79
C THR A 163 -16.14 -8.49 8.95
N PRO A 164 -16.06 -9.64 9.61
CA PRO A 164 -14.81 -10.37 9.76
C PRO A 164 -14.16 -10.69 8.40
N LEU A 165 -12.83 -10.65 8.36
CA LEU A 165 -12.11 -11.15 7.19
C LEU A 165 -12.38 -12.65 7.01
N PRO A 166 -12.34 -13.17 5.77
CA PRO A 166 -12.52 -14.60 5.51
C PRO A 166 -11.53 -15.44 6.30
N GLN A 167 -12.02 -16.49 6.92
CA GLN A 167 -11.15 -17.53 7.50
C GLN A 167 -10.66 -18.46 6.40
N ALA A 168 -9.40 -18.83 6.45
CA ALA A 168 -8.84 -19.75 5.49
C ALA A 168 -9.39 -21.17 5.70
N ALA A 169 -9.87 -21.76 4.62
CA ALA A 169 -10.24 -23.16 4.63
C ALA A 169 -8.98 -24.05 4.69
N PRO A 170 -9.04 -25.23 5.33
CA PRO A 170 -7.93 -26.18 5.30
C PRO A 170 -7.51 -26.53 3.88
N MET A 171 -6.21 -26.74 3.69
CA MET A 171 -5.63 -27.08 2.38
C MET A 171 -6.37 -28.28 1.75
N PRO A 172 -6.87 -28.14 0.52
CA PRO A 172 -7.60 -29.22 -0.13
C PRO A 172 -6.69 -30.45 -0.37
N THR A 173 -7.16 -31.62 0.03
CA THR A 173 -6.41 -32.89 -0.10
C THR A 173 -6.50 -33.53 -1.48
N SER A 174 -7.58 -33.25 -2.24
CA SER A 174 -7.75 -33.83 -3.58
C SER A 174 -7.43 -32.83 -4.69
N ALA A 175 -6.87 -33.35 -5.81
CA ALA A 175 -6.58 -32.56 -7.00
C ALA A 175 -7.82 -31.88 -7.59
N ARG A 176 -9.02 -32.48 -7.43
CA ARG A 176 -10.28 -31.89 -7.89
C ARG A 176 -10.62 -30.65 -7.06
N ARG A 177 -10.54 -30.73 -5.73
CA ARG A 177 -10.81 -29.60 -4.83
C ARG A 177 -9.77 -28.47 -5.02
N LYS A 178 -8.48 -28.83 -5.18
CA LYS A 178 -7.44 -27.83 -5.51
C LYS A 178 -7.77 -27.09 -6.81
N ARG A 179 -8.17 -27.81 -7.87
CA ARG A 179 -8.56 -27.18 -9.14
C ARG A 179 -9.79 -26.29 -9.03
N ALA A 180 -10.78 -26.68 -8.21
CA ALA A 180 -11.97 -25.85 -7.96
C ALA A 180 -11.59 -24.54 -7.27
N ALA A 181 -10.83 -24.59 -6.16
CA ALA A 181 -10.41 -23.40 -5.43
C ALA A 181 -9.54 -22.43 -6.27
N ILE A 182 -8.63 -22.98 -7.10
CA ILE A 182 -7.89 -22.15 -8.07
C ILE A 182 -8.83 -21.60 -9.15
N GLY A 183 -9.87 -22.34 -9.51
CA GLY A 183 -10.93 -21.88 -10.44
C GLY A 183 -11.62 -20.63 -9.90
N GLU A 184 -12.13 -20.68 -8.69
CA GLU A 184 -12.80 -19.55 -8.03
C GLU A 184 -11.92 -18.30 -7.96
N LEU A 185 -10.64 -18.47 -7.60
CA LEU A 185 -9.69 -17.36 -7.61
C LEU A 185 -9.42 -16.82 -9.02
N ALA A 186 -9.32 -17.70 -10.02
CA ALA A 186 -9.13 -17.29 -11.41
C ALA A 186 -10.35 -16.53 -11.94
N ASP A 187 -11.55 -16.99 -11.61
CA ASP A 187 -12.81 -16.36 -12.02
C ASP A 187 -12.97 -14.98 -11.37
N ALA A 188 -12.61 -14.85 -10.07
CA ALA A 188 -12.57 -13.56 -9.40
C ALA A 188 -11.58 -12.59 -10.06
N LEU A 189 -10.39 -13.05 -10.46
CA LEU A 189 -9.41 -12.24 -11.18
C LEU A 189 -9.90 -11.86 -12.57
N LEU A 190 -10.46 -12.78 -13.35
CA LEU A 190 -10.98 -12.50 -14.69
C LEU A 190 -12.06 -11.42 -14.64
N ALA A 191 -12.97 -11.49 -13.68
CA ALA A 191 -14.01 -10.48 -13.49
C ALA A 191 -13.46 -9.07 -13.21
N THR A 192 -12.21 -8.91 -12.74
CA THR A 192 -11.61 -7.58 -12.51
C THR A 192 -11.16 -6.89 -13.78
N VAL A 193 -10.86 -7.65 -14.84
CA VAL A 193 -10.30 -7.13 -16.08
C VAL A 193 -11.26 -7.27 -17.28
N GLU A 194 -12.36 -7.97 -17.10
CA GLU A 194 -13.35 -8.17 -18.15
C GLU A 194 -13.90 -6.85 -18.73
N PRO A 195 -14.21 -5.82 -17.90
CA PRO A 195 -14.67 -4.51 -18.39
C PRO A 195 -13.61 -3.75 -19.21
N LEU A 196 -12.34 -4.15 -19.15
CA LEU A 196 -11.26 -3.52 -19.90
C LEU A 196 -11.17 -4.00 -21.36
N ARG A 197 -11.91 -5.03 -21.71
CA ARG A 197 -11.84 -5.64 -23.06
C ARG A 197 -12.22 -4.65 -24.16
N ASP A 198 -13.19 -3.81 -23.87
CA ASP A 198 -13.81 -2.90 -24.84
C ASP A 198 -13.35 -1.43 -24.67
N LEU A 199 -12.23 -1.20 -23.97
CA LEU A 199 -11.73 0.15 -23.71
C LEU A 199 -11.25 0.92 -24.95
N GLY A 200 -10.97 0.25 -26.05
CA GLY A 200 -10.38 0.87 -27.24
C GLY A 200 -8.90 1.23 -27.13
N GLU A 201 -8.34 1.23 -25.92
CA GLU A 201 -6.90 1.44 -25.65
C GLU A 201 -6.28 0.25 -24.94
N PRO A 202 -5.03 -0.14 -25.28
CA PRO A 202 -4.36 -1.24 -24.60
C PRO A 202 -3.95 -0.85 -23.18
N VAL A 203 -4.13 -1.79 -22.24
CA VAL A 203 -3.62 -1.65 -20.88
C VAL A 203 -2.09 -1.65 -20.87
N ASN A 204 -1.46 -0.69 -20.22
CA ASN A 204 -0.02 -0.69 -20.02
C ASN A 204 0.34 -1.42 -18.72
N LEU A 205 0.89 -2.63 -18.84
CA LEU A 205 1.32 -3.46 -17.73
C LEU A 205 2.80 -3.22 -17.43
N ALA A 206 3.11 -2.81 -16.20
CA ALA A 206 4.49 -2.85 -15.69
C ALA A 206 4.87 -4.32 -15.44
N LEU A 207 5.71 -4.89 -16.31
CA LEU A 207 6.11 -6.31 -16.27
C LEU A 207 7.55 -6.45 -15.74
N THR A 208 7.76 -7.42 -14.86
CA THR A 208 9.07 -7.85 -14.36
C THR A 208 9.24 -9.37 -14.54
N GLY A 209 10.40 -9.90 -14.22
CA GLY A 209 10.64 -11.34 -14.17
C GLY A 209 9.99 -12.04 -12.99
N GLY A 210 9.36 -11.27 -12.09
CA GLY A 210 8.73 -11.75 -10.87
C GLY A 210 7.44 -12.55 -11.10
N ARG A 211 6.83 -12.97 -9.98
CA ARG A 211 5.63 -13.82 -9.97
C ARG A 211 4.36 -13.02 -10.22
N ASP A 212 4.20 -11.88 -9.55
CA ASP A 212 2.95 -11.14 -9.46
C ASP A 212 2.58 -10.48 -10.79
N THR A 213 3.52 -9.80 -11.45
CA THR A 213 3.30 -9.20 -12.76
C THR A 213 3.08 -10.24 -13.86
N ARG A 214 3.64 -11.44 -13.70
CA ARG A 214 3.39 -12.58 -14.59
C ARG A 214 1.96 -13.09 -14.49
N VAL A 215 1.37 -13.13 -13.28
CA VAL A 215 -0.07 -13.44 -13.13
C VAL A 215 -0.91 -12.44 -13.90
N LEU A 216 -0.59 -11.15 -13.80
CA LEU A 216 -1.33 -10.10 -14.52
C LEU A 216 -1.20 -10.22 -16.04
N ALA A 217 0.00 -10.53 -16.55
CA ALA A 217 0.18 -10.79 -17.96
C ALA A 217 -0.63 -12.00 -18.44
N ALA A 218 -0.62 -13.10 -17.66
CA ALA A 218 -1.43 -14.28 -17.92
C ALA A 218 -2.93 -13.99 -17.86
N LEU A 219 -3.36 -13.14 -16.90
CA LEU A 219 -4.74 -12.72 -16.71
C LEU A 219 -5.27 -11.92 -17.90
N LEU A 220 -4.55 -10.86 -18.31
CA LEU A 220 -4.94 -10.05 -19.46
C LEU A 220 -5.00 -10.88 -20.75
N HIS A 221 -4.04 -11.80 -20.92
CA HIS A 221 -4.04 -12.72 -22.06
C HIS A 221 -5.25 -13.67 -22.05
N ALA A 222 -5.58 -14.28 -20.88
CA ALA A 222 -6.73 -15.17 -20.76
C ALA A 222 -8.07 -14.44 -20.99
N ALA A 223 -8.18 -13.22 -20.47
CA ALA A 223 -9.35 -12.36 -20.65
C ALA A 223 -9.46 -11.73 -22.04
N ARG A 224 -8.45 -11.91 -22.92
CA ARG A 224 -8.37 -11.28 -24.25
C ARG A 224 -8.45 -9.74 -24.20
N VAL A 225 -7.93 -9.14 -23.13
CA VAL A 225 -7.80 -7.69 -23.00
C VAL A 225 -6.58 -7.25 -23.81
N PRO A 226 -6.69 -6.25 -24.69
CA PRO A 226 -5.53 -5.69 -25.38
C PRO A 226 -4.56 -5.06 -24.36
N PHE A 227 -3.28 -5.42 -24.42
CA PHE A 227 -2.27 -4.86 -23.54
C PHE A 227 -0.88 -4.83 -24.18
N ARG A 228 -0.05 -3.94 -23.66
CA ARG A 228 1.39 -3.86 -23.91
C ARG A 228 2.13 -3.88 -22.59
N VAL A 229 3.41 -4.20 -22.61
CA VAL A 229 4.20 -4.31 -21.39
C VAL A 229 5.38 -3.37 -21.39
N THR A 230 5.69 -2.83 -20.22
CA THR A 230 6.84 -1.93 -19.98
C THR A 230 7.68 -2.50 -18.86
N THR A 231 9.00 -2.53 -19.05
CA THR A 231 9.97 -2.96 -18.01
C THR A 231 11.03 -1.90 -17.81
N ASN A 232 11.27 -1.52 -16.57
CA ASN A 232 12.40 -0.65 -16.20
C ASN A 232 13.64 -1.50 -15.95
N GLY A 233 14.72 -1.26 -16.66
CA GLY A 233 15.94 -2.01 -16.48
C GLY A 233 16.92 -1.86 -17.65
N LEU A 234 18.11 -2.41 -17.46
CA LEU A 234 19.09 -2.57 -18.54
C LEU A 234 18.81 -3.88 -19.28
N ASP A 235 19.25 -3.97 -20.54
CA ASP A 235 19.06 -5.16 -21.38
C ASP A 235 19.58 -6.46 -20.75
N THR A 236 20.61 -6.35 -19.93
CA THR A 236 21.21 -7.47 -19.20
C THR A 236 20.52 -7.81 -17.89
N HIS A 237 19.52 -7.00 -17.45
CA HIS A 237 18.84 -7.23 -16.19
C HIS A 237 17.88 -8.44 -16.32
N PRO A 238 17.86 -9.37 -15.34
CA PRO A 238 16.97 -10.54 -15.35
C PRO A 238 15.50 -10.20 -15.60
N ASP A 239 14.99 -9.12 -15.00
CA ASP A 239 13.62 -8.66 -15.24
C ASP A 239 13.35 -8.37 -16.72
N VAL A 240 14.27 -7.68 -17.39
CA VAL A 240 14.14 -7.34 -18.82
C VAL A 240 14.23 -8.58 -19.69
N ILE A 241 15.18 -9.47 -19.41
CA ILE A 241 15.38 -10.74 -20.15
C ILE A 241 14.10 -11.59 -20.06
N ILE A 242 13.57 -11.77 -18.85
CA ILE A 242 12.38 -12.61 -18.62
C ILE A 242 11.13 -11.94 -19.19
N ALA A 243 10.97 -10.63 -19.02
CA ALA A 243 9.82 -9.89 -19.55
C ALA A 243 9.76 -9.98 -21.09
N ARG A 244 10.91 -9.94 -21.79
CA ARG A 244 10.98 -10.17 -23.25
C ARG A 244 10.45 -11.56 -23.62
N VAL A 245 10.84 -12.59 -22.88
CA VAL A 245 10.37 -13.96 -23.12
C VAL A 245 8.86 -14.06 -22.89
N ILE A 246 8.33 -13.46 -21.81
CA ILE A 246 6.89 -13.44 -21.53
C ILE A 246 6.16 -12.72 -22.66
N ALA A 247 6.59 -11.52 -23.05
CA ALA A 247 5.96 -10.72 -24.09
C ALA A 247 5.93 -11.46 -25.44
N ALA A 248 7.05 -12.05 -25.83
CA ALA A 248 7.14 -12.86 -27.06
C ALA A 248 6.19 -14.08 -27.04
N ARG A 249 6.12 -14.79 -25.88
CA ARG A 249 5.21 -15.94 -25.71
C ARG A 249 3.73 -15.54 -25.77
N LEU A 250 3.40 -14.34 -25.27
CA LEU A 250 2.03 -13.81 -25.26
C LEU A 250 1.68 -13.07 -26.55
N GLY A 251 2.67 -12.72 -27.39
CA GLY A 251 2.47 -11.97 -28.64
C GLY A 251 2.11 -10.50 -28.37
N VAL A 252 2.72 -9.86 -27.37
CA VAL A 252 2.45 -8.47 -27.00
C VAL A 252 3.69 -7.58 -27.17
N GLU A 253 3.45 -6.29 -27.39
CA GLU A 253 4.50 -5.28 -27.48
C GLU A 253 5.24 -5.12 -26.15
N HIS A 254 6.57 -5.01 -26.19
CA HIS A 254 7.42 -4.81 -25.03
C HIS A 254 8.31 -3.59 -25.18
N THR A 255 8.18 -2.64 -24.28
CA THR A 255 9.04 -1.46 -24.18
C THR A 255 9.96 -1.57 -22.98
N VAL A 256 11.27 -1.35 -23.18
CA VAL A 256 12.26 -1.29 -22.11
C VAL A 256 12.62 0.16 -21.84
N ILE A 257 12.53 0.58 -20.58
CA ILE A 257 12.93 1.91 -20.14
C ILE A 257 14.21 1.77 -19.32
N ALA A 258 15.32 2.25 -19.88
CA ALA A 258 16.58 2.26 -19.16
C ALA A 258 16.53 3.29 -18.01
N PRO A 259 16.81 2.89 -16.75
CA PRO A 259 16.84 3.82 -15.64
C PRO A 259 18.06 4.74 -15.74
N PRO A 260 18.01 5.95 -15.15
CA PRO A 260 19.18 6.80 -15.01
C PRO A 260 20.32 6.03 -14.35
N GLN A 261 21.49 6.03 -14.98
CA GLN A 261 22.66 5.33 -14.46
C GLN A 261 23.33 6.17 -13.37
N THR A 262 23.27 5.71 -12.13
CA THR A 262 23.97 6.32 -10.97
C THR A 262 25.15 5.47 -10.49
N ALA A 263 25.31 4.24 -11.02
CA ALA A 263 26.35 3.31 -10.60
C ALA A 263 27.77 3.86 -10.79
N ALA A 264 27.99 4.61 -11.87
CA ALA A 264 29.29 5.23 -12.20
C ALA A 264 29.44 6.65 -11.62
N LYS A 265 28.46 7.14 -10.84
CA LYS A 265 28.51 8.47 -10.24
C LYS A 265 28.93 8.36 -8.79
N ASP A 266 29.96 9.11 -8.42
CA ASP A 266 30.41 9.24 -7.04
C ASP A 266 29.48 10.13 -6.20
N ALA A 267 28.67 10.96 -6.87
CA ALA A 267 27.71 11.83 -6.24
C ALA A 267 26.48 12.08 -7.13
N VAL A 268 25.35 12.37 -6.49
CA VAL A 268 24.09 12.79 -7.16
C VAL A 268 23.58 14.08 -6.55
N LEU A 269 23.04 14.96 -7.39
CA LEU A 269 22.37 16.18 -6.96
C LEU A 269 20.89 15.86 -6.72
N VAL A 270 20.45 15.98 -5.47
CA VAL A 270 19.10 15.64 -5.05
C VAL A 270 18.35 16.85 -4.46
N GLU A 271 17.06 16.74 -4.35
CA GLU A 271 16.22 17.71 -3.66
C GLU A 271 16.58 17.78 -2.16
N HIS A 272 16.43 18.95 -1.56
CA HIS A 272 16.65 19.13 -0.12
C HIS A 272 15.68 18.25 0.69
N PRO A 273 16.13 17.56 1.75
CA PRO A 273 15.28 16.65 2.53
C PRO A 273 14.04 17.33 3.11
N LEU A 274 14.10 18.64 3.43
CA LEU A 274 12.96 19.38 3.94
C LEU A 274 11.88 19.58 2.88
N SER A 275 12.24 19.91 1.64
CA SER A 275 11.28 19.99 0.52
C SER A 275 10.59 18.65 0.30
N ARG A 276 11.38 17.57 0.35
CA ARG A 276 10.87 16.21 0.22
C ARG A 276 9.91 15.82 1.36
N ALA A 277 10.29 16.12 2.61
CA ALA A 277 9.44 15.81 3.77
C ALA A 277 8.15 16.62 3.72
N TRP A 278 8.23 17.92 3.39
CA TRP A 278 7.05 18.77 3.25
C TRP A 278 6.07 18.23 2.19
N GLU A 279 6.60 17.85 1.01
CA GLU A 279 5.78 17.30 -0.07
C GLU A 279 5.16 15.94 0.33
N THR A 280 5.90 15.10 1.05
CA THR A 280 5.36 13.84 1.60
C THR A 280 4.24 14.11 2.62
N LEU A 281 4.42 15.08 3.52
CA LEU A 281 3.43 15.46 4.51
C LEU A 281 2.17 16.05 3.86
N ARG A 282 2.34 16.94 2.86
CA ARG A 282 1.23 17.49 2.06
C ARG A 282 0.42 16.38 1.39
N THR A 283 1.09 15.35 0.91
CA THR A 283 0.47 14.26 0.16
C THR A 283 -0.14 13.20 1.06
N CYS A 284 0.58 12.77 2.10
CA CYS A 284 0.25 11.61 2.92
C CYS A 284 -0.12 11.97 4.37
N GLU A 285 -0.15 13.25 4.72
CA GLU A 285 -0.63 13.77 6.02
C GLU A 285 0.05 13.13 7.24
N GLY A 286 1.36 12.85 7.15
CA GLY A 286 2.13 12.22 8.22
C GLY A 286 1.93 10.71 8.38
N MET A 287 1.19 10.06 7.48
CA MET A 287 0.93 8.62 7.56
C MET A 287 1.96 7.75 6.85
N THR A 288 2.93 8.36 6.18
CA THR A 288 4.11 7.68 5.64
C THR A 288 5.33 8.58 5.69
N SER A 289 6.51 8.01 5.52
CA SER A 289 7.79 8.69 5.65
C SER A 289 8.32 9.21 4.32
N ALA A 290 9.09 10.30 4.37
CA ALA A 290 9.88 10.79 3.24
C ALA A 290 10.99 9.81 2.78
N TYR A 291 11.18 8.71 3.48
CA TYR A 291 11.98 7.58 3.03
C TYR A 291 11.39 6.87 1.81
N GLU A 292 10.07 6.90 1.63
CA GLU A 292 9.36 6.21 0.56
C GLU A 292 9.63 6.83 -0.83
N THR A 293 9.24 6.12 -1.89
CA THR A 293 9.46 6.56 -3.28
C THR A 293 8.43 7.58 -3.75
N ILE A 294 7.18 7.46 -3.26
CA ILE A 294 6.09 8.36 -3.64
C ILE A 294 6.03 9.48 -2.62
N VAL A 295 6.18 10.71 -3.10
CA VAL A 295 6.30 11.90 -2.25
C VAL A 295 5.49 13.10 -2.74
N SER A 296 4.82 12.99 -3.88
CA SER A 296 4.07 14.11 -4.48
C SER A 296 2.77 13.65 -5.11
N TYR A 297 1.86 14.59 -5.32
CA TYR A 297 0.67 14.36 -6.13
C TYR A 297 1.07 14.06 -7.57
N LEU A 298 0.40 13.10 -8.16
CA LEU A 298 0.63 12.70 -9.53
C LEU A 298 -0.48 13.25 -10.43
N PRO A 299 -0.15 13.78 -11.61
CA PRO A 299 -1.15 14.27 -12.54
C PRO A 299 -2.09 13.14 -12.98
N TYR A 300 -3.32 13.50 -13.30
CA TYR A 300 -4.28 12.57 -13.90
C TYR A 300 -3.74 12.05 -15.25
N SER A 301 -3.99 10.79 -15.50
CA SER A 301 -3.71 10.14 -16.77
C SER A 301 -4.86 9.18 -17.11
N GLY A 302 -5.58 9.44 -18.19
CA GLY A 302 -6.67 8.57 -18.66
C GLY A 302 -6.22 7.22 -19.20
N LYS A 303 -4.91 6.95 -19.28
CA LYS A 303 -4.39 5.69 -19.82
C LYS A 303 -4.52 4.56 -18.82
N PRO A 304 -5.12 3.42 -19.17
CA PRO A 304 -5.24 2.28 -18.27
C PRO A 304 -3.86 1.69 -17.96
N THR A 305 -3.53 1.63 -16.68
CA THR A 305 -2.24 1.11 -16.21
C THR A 305 -2.42 0.01 -15.18
N MET A 306 -1.51 -0.97 -15.17
CA MET A 306 -1.52 -2.09 -14.23
C MET A 306 -0.12 -2.40 -13.70
N SER A 307 -0.04 -2.76 -12.42
CA SER A 307 1.21 -3.19 -11.79
C SER A 307 0.98 -4.35 -10.83
N GLY A 308 2.02 -5.13 -10.54
CA GLY A 308 1.98 -6.28 -9.64
C GLY A 308 1.85 -5.96 -8.14
N GLN A 309 1.59 -4.71 -7.78
CA GLN A 309 1.46 -4.29 -6.39
C GLN A 309 0.37 -5.09 -5.66
N SER A 310 0.68 -5.55 -4.45
CA SER A 310 -0.18 -6.37 -3.57
C SER A 310 -0.37 -7.83 -4.01
N GLY A 311 0.39 -8.31 -5.00
CA GLY A 311 0.39 -9.73 -5.39
C GLY A 311 0.83 -10.67 -4.26
N GLU A 312 1.52 -10.14 -3.24
CA GLU A 312 1.85 -10.87 -2.01
C GLU A 312 0.60 -11.44 -1.30
N THR A 313 -0.59 -10.87 -1.51
CA THR A 313 -1.84 -11.43 -1.01
C THR A 313 -2.05 -12.87 -1.47
N LEU A 314 -1.66 -13.19 -2.71
CA LEU A 314 -1.72 -14.56 -3.26
C LEU A 314 -0.64 -15.49 -2.72
N ARG A 315 0.34 -14.98 -1.97
CA ARG A 315 1.51 -15.68 -1.44
C ARG A 315 1.62 -15.58 0.08
N ALA A 316 0.49 -15.40 0.77
CA ALA A 316 0.40 -15.25 2.21
C ALA A 316 1.17 -14.05 2.80
N GLY A 317 1.11 -12.90 2.11
CA GLY A 317 1.48 -11.59 2.64
C GLY A 317 2.78 -11.53 3.45
N SER A 318 2.67 -11.17 4.71
CA SER A 318 3.82 -11.05 5.63
C SER A 318 4.56 -12.37 5.89
N LEU A 319 3.92 -13.51 5.72
CA LEU A 319 4.53 -14.83 5.91
C LEU A 319 5.63 -15.10 4.89
N ASN A 320 5.58 -14.48 3.72
CA ASN A 320 6.65 -14.57 2.72
C ASN A 320 8.03 -14.15 3.24
N LEU A 321 8.06 -13.31 4.27
CA LEU A 321 9.29 -12.83 4.90
C LEU A 321 9.86 -13.83 5.93
N LEU A 322 9.05 -14.81 6.36
CA LEU A 322 9.48 -15.89 7.23
C LEU A 322 10.15 -16.96 6.36
N GLN A 323 11.42 -17.23 6.58
CA GLN A 323 12.17 -18.06 5.65
C GLN A 323 11.78 -19.55 5.72
N THR A 324 11.62 -20.14 6.91
CA THR A 324 11.33 -21.57 7.05
C THR A 324 10.61 -21.95 8.33
N ASP A 325 10.73 -21.16 9.42
CA ASP A 325 10.15 -21.53 10.71
C ASP A 325 8.75 -20.93 10.87
N LEU A 326 7.74 -21.77 10.75
CA LEU A 326 6.33 -21.46 10.99
C LEU A 326 5.85 -21.98 12.35
N GLY A 327 6.78 -22.36 13.24
CA GLY A 327 6.44 -22.78 14.60
C GLY A 327 5.84 -21.62 15.41
N ASP A 328 4.97 -21.94 16.35
CA ASP A 328 4.22 -20.95 17.14
C ASP A 328 5.12 -19.90 17.81
N LYS A 329 6.26 -20.31 18.35
CA LYS A 329 7.25 -19.39 18.96
C LYS A 329 7.82 -18.38 17.96
N ALA A 330 8.12 -18.82 16.73
CA ALA A 330 8.66 -17.95 15.69
C ALA A 330 7.60 -16.95 15.19
N LEU A 331 6.36 -17.40 15.01
CA LEU A 331 5.24 -16.55 14.62
C LEU A 331 4.92 -15.51 15.68
N ARG A 332 4.87 -15.93 16.95
CA ARG A 332 4.70 -15.02 18.09
C ARG A 332 5.80 -13.95 18.12
N ARG A 333 7.07 -14.38 18.05
CA ARG A 333 8.21 -13.47 18.02
C ARG A 333 8.13 -12.50 16.83
N ARG A 334 7.62 -12.95 15.69
CA ARG A 334 7.43 -12.07 14.52
C ARG A 334 6.44 -10.95 14.80
N ILE A 335 5.31 -11.25 15.45
CA ILE A 335 4.32 -10.23 15.86
C ILE A 335 4.97 -9.26 16.85
N GLU A 336 5.58 -9.77 17.93
CA GLU A 336 6.26 -8.96 18.95
C GLU A 336 7.31 -8.03 18.33
N THR A 337 8.15 -8.56 17.42
CA THR A 337 9.19 -7.77 16.75
C THR A 337 8.61 -6.73 15.80
N THR A 338 7.46 -7.01 15.19
CA THR A 338 6.81 -6.05 14.28
C THR A 338 6.35 -4.82 15.03
N PHE A 339 5.73 -4.96 16.20
CA PHE A 339 5.27 -3.84 17.01
C PHE A 339 6.40 -3.22 17.87
N GLY A 340 7.29 -4.02 18.44
CA GLY A 340 8.36 -3.60 19.35
C GLY A 340 9.71 -3.29 18.69
N LYS A 341 9.75 -3.06 17.38
CA LYS A 341 11.01 -2.78 16.66
C LYS A 341 11.76 -1.59 17.26
N ASP A 342 13.10 -1.71 17.39
CA ASP A 342 13.99 -0.67 17.91
C ASP A 342 13.61 -0.16 19.32
N ALA A 343 13.11 -1.02 20.22
CA ALA A 343 12.56 -0.65 21.53
C ALA A 343 13.45 0.28 22.39
N LYS A 344 14.79 0.17 22.28
CA LYS A 344 15.72 1.04 23.03
C LYS A 344 15.59 2.52 22.67
N LEU A 345 15.23 2.82 21.42
CA LEU A 345 15.04 4.19 20.96
C LEU A 345 13.84 4.87 21.61
N PHE A 346 12.89 4.12 22.13
CA PHE A 346 11.59 4.62 22.55
C PHE A 346 11.48 4.71 24.09
N THR A 347 10.65 5.64 24.57
CA THR A 347 10.30 5.76 25.97
C THR A 347 9.58 4.51 26.49
N ALA A 348 9.48 4.36 27.80
CA ALA A 348 8.73 3.27 28.43
C ALA A 348 7.25 3.33 27.99
N GLU A 349 6.63 4.50 28.01
CA GLU A 349 5.24 4.73 27.60
C GLU A 349 5.00 4.34 26.13
N ALA A 350 5.88 4.76 25.21
CA ALA A 350 5.78 4.38 23.81
C ALA A 350 5.99 2.87 23.56
N ASN A 351 6.80 2.21 24.40
CA ASN A 351 6.95 0.75 24.34
C ASN A 351 5.73 0.02 24.92
N GLU A 352 5.12 0.53 25.97
CA GLU A 352 3.87 -0.01 26.54
C GLU A 352 2.73 0.11 25.53
N HIS A 353 2.56 1.29 24.93
CA HIS A 353 1.58 1.50 23.86
C HIS A 353 1.79 0.52 22.68
N ALA A 354 3.03 0.29 22.24
CA ALA A 354 3.34 -0.70 21.20
C ALA A 354 2.94 -2.13 21.60
N GLN A 355 3.10 -2.50 22.89
CA GLN A 355 2.66 -3.79 23.41
C GLN A 355 1.14 -3.90 23.47
N GLU A 356 0.44 -2.84 23.82
CA GLU A 356 -1.04 -2.78 23.79
C GLU A 356 -1.57 -3.00 22.37
N LEU A 357 -0.98 -2.35 21.38
CA LEU A 357 -1.33 -2.57 19.96
C LEU A 357 -1.04 -4.00 19.49
N ALA A 358 0.00 -4.65 20.02
CA ALA A 358 0.32 -6.04 19.70
C ALA A 358 -0.61 -7.06 20.37
N ARG A 359 -1.17 -6.72 21.53
CA ARG A 359 -1.94 -7.65 22.40
C ARG A 359 -3.08 -8.38 21.68
N PRO A 360 -3.97 -7.72 20.91
CA PRO A 360 -5.04 -8.40 20.19
C PRO A 360 -4.54 -9.45 19.18
N TRP A 361 -3.38 -9.20 18.58
CA TRP A 361 -2.77 -10.10 17.60
C TRP A 361 -2.08 -11.29 18.26
N LEU A 362 -1.44 -11.07 19.41
CA LEU A 362 -0.81 -12.11 20.21
C LEU A 362 -1.84 -13.03 20.90
N ALA A 363 -3.04 -12.52 21.17
CA ALA A 363 -4.13 -13.29 21.77
C ALA A 363 -4.82 -14.25 20.78
N ARG A 364 -4.61 -14.08 19.47
CA ARG A 364 -5.20 -14.98 18.46
C ARG A 364 -4.57 -16.37 18.55
N THR A 365 -5.42 -17.41 18.50
CA THR A 365 -4.96 -18.81 18.53
C THR A 365 -4.25 -19.21 17.23
N ASP A 366 -4.76 -18.76 16.07
CA ASP A 366 -4.09 -18.94 14.78
C ASP A 366 -3.21 -17.74 14.46
N ARG A 367 -1.90 -17.91 14.65
CA ARG A 367 -0.90 -16.87 14.39
C ARG A 367 -0.50 -16.76 12.92
N LEU A 368 -0.68 -17.81 12.12
CA LEU A 368 -0.52 -17.72 10.67
C LEU A 368 -1.57 -16.79 10.10
N GLU A 369 -2.83 -17.00 10.49
CA GLU A 369 -3.94 -16.12 10.11
C GLU A 369 -3.73 -14.69 10.64
N ALA A 370 -3.27 -14.53 11.90
CA ALA A 370 -2.98 -13.23 12.47
C ALA A 370 -1.98 -12.43 11.63
N LEU A 371 -0.87 -13.04 11.20
CA LEU A 371 0.14 -12.40 10.36
C LEU A 371 -0.36 -12.10 8.95
N ASP A 372 -1.19 -12.95 8.39
CA ASP A 372 -1.83 -12.73 7.09
C ASP A 372 -2.81 -11.54 7.14
N HIS A 373 -3.61 -11.47 8.21
CA HIS A 373 -4.49 -10.34 8.43
C HIS A 373 -3.74 -9.04 8.76
N LEU A 374 -2.62 -9.09 9.51
CA LEU A 374 -1.73 -7.94 9.73
C LEU A 374 -1.22 -7.35 8.41
N TYR A 375 -0.94 -8.20 7.40
CA TYR A 375 -0.55 -7.73 6.08
C TYR A 375 -1.67 -6.90 5.44
N ILE A 376 -2.91 -7.41 5.44
CA ILE A 376 -4.06 -6.72 4.86
C ILE A 376 -4.37 -5.44 5.65
N TRP A 377 -4.42 -5.51 6.99
CA TRP A 377 -4.83 -4.38 7.82
C TRP A 377 -3.84 -3.23 7.78
N TYR A 378 -2.54 -3.51 7.81
CA TYR A 378 -1.56 -2.46 8.02
C TYR A 378 -0.58 -2.30 6.84
N LYS A 379 -0.06 -3.37 6.26
CA LYS A 379 0.82 -3.20 5.10
C LYS A 379 0.05 -2.69 3.88
N VAL A 380 -1.12 -3.24 3.60
CA VAL A 380 -2.00 -2.76 2.54
C VAL A 380 -2.81 -1.54 2.99
N GLY A 381 -3.56 -1.69 4.09
CA GLY A 381 -4.56 -0.70 4.52
C GLY A 381 -3.99 0.54 5.19
N ARG A 382 -2.69 0.60 5.50
CA ARG A 382 -2.02 1.80 6.06
C ARG A 382 -0.84 2.25 5.21
N TRP A 383 0.16 1.40 5.01
CA TRP A 383 1.35 1.79 4.24
C TRP A 383 1.04 2.05 2.76
N GLN A 384 0.42 1.10 2.07
CA GLN A 384 0.04 1.32 0.66
C GLN A 384 -1.07 2.38 0.52
N ALA A 385 -2.02 2.41 1.47
CA ALA A 385 -3.08 3.40 1.51
C ALA A 385 -2.53 4.83 1.60
N SER A 386 -1.53 5.06 2.47
CA SER A 386 -0.88 6.37 2.63
C SER A 386 -0.21 6.82 1.33
N ALA A 387 0.56 5.94 0.69
CA ALA A 387 1.20 6.25 -0.59
C ALA A 387 0.19 6.56 -1.72
N ARG A 388 -1.06 6.08 -1.58
CA ARG A 388 -2.13 6.35 -2.53
C ARG A 388 -2.93 7.61 -2.22
N ALA A 389 -2.90 8.08 -0.99
CA ALA A 389 -3.57 9.33 -0.63
C ALA A 389 -3.11 10.50 -1.51
N GLY A 390 -1.88 10.47 -2.00
CA GLY A 390 -1.34 11.44 -2.94
C GLY A 390 -1.76 11.26 -4.40
N SER A 391 -2.29 10.12 -4.76
CA SER A 391 -3.01 10.01 -6.01
C SER A 391 -4.48 10.32 -5.71
N LEU A 392 -4.88 11.56 -5.77
CA LEU A 392 -6.20 11.90 -6.27
C LEU A 392 -6.46 10.91 -7.41
N ARG A 393 -7.62 10.61 -7.86
CA ARG A 393 -7.80 9.60 -8.90
C ARG A 393 -6.78 9.80 -10.03
N ARG A 394 -5.86 8.86 -10.19
CA ARG A 394 -4.74 8.94 -11.15
C ARG A 394 -5.12 8.35 -12.51
N GLY A 395 -6.36 8.40 -12.92
CA GLY A 395 -6.84 7.71 -14.12
C GLY A 395 -7.43 6.35 -13.79
N ASP A 396 -7.40 5.40 -14.73
CA ASP A 396 -7.93 4.05 -14.56
C ASP A 396 -6.86 3.05 -14.10
N PRO A 397 -6.36 3.13 -12.83
CA PRO A 397 -5.42 2.15 -12.33
C PRO A 397 -6.18 0.87 -12.01
N VAL A 398 -6.11 -0.12 -12.89
CA VAL A 398 -6.69 -1.42 -12.62
C VAL A 398 -5.79 -2.19 -11.67
N ARG A 399 -6.37 -2.69 -10.57
CA ARG A 399 -5.60 -3.33 -9.48
C ARG A 399 -6.25 -4.64 -9.06
N PRO A 400 -6.11 -5.70 -9.86
CA PRO A 400 -6.78 -6.97 -9.62
C PRO A 400 -6.51 -7.56 -8.23
N PHE A 401 -5.28 -7.43 -7.72
CA PHE A 401 -4.91 -7.98 -6.39
C PHE A 401 -5.51 -7.21 -5.20
N LEU A 402 -6.14 -6.07 -5.45
CA LEU A 402 -6.84 -5.27 -4.44
C LEU A 402 -8.36 -5.28 -4.62
N ASP A 403 -8.87 -5.96 -5.63
CA ASP A 403 -10.32 -6.16 -5.80
C ASP A 403 -10.88 -6.97 -4.62
N ASN A 404 -12.01 -6.52 -4.08
CA ASN A 404 -12.67 -7.15 -2.93
C ASN A 404 -12.89 -8.65 -3.13
N ARG A 405 -13.32 -9.07 -4.32
CA ARG A 405 -13.60 -10.46 -4.66
C ARG A 405 -12.31 -11.29 -4.66
N VAL A 406 -11.23 -10.73 -5.22
CA VAL A 406 -9.91 -11.40 -5.30
C VAL A 406 -9.29 -11.53 -3.91
N VAL A 407 -9.31 -10.46 -3.10
CA VAL A 407 -8.78 -10.51 -1.73
C VAL A 407 -9.58 -11.53 -0.90
N ARG A 408 -10.90 -11.55 -1.01
CA ARG A 408 -11.77 -12.51 -0.34
C ARG A 408 -11.43 -13.95 -0.74
N ALA A 409 -11.36 -14.24 -2.05
CA ALA A 409 -11.00 -15.56 -2.57
C ALA A 409 -9.60 -15.99 -2.13
N ALA A 410 -8.62 -15.07 -2.15
CA ALA A 410 -7.26 -15.37 -1.71
C ALA A 410 -7.17 -15.68 -0.21
N LEU A 411 -7.82 -14.88 0.65
CA LEU A 411 -7.81 -15.10 2.10
C LEU A 411 -8.55 -16.39 2.51
N SER A 412 -9.50 -16.84 1.71
CA SER A 412 -10.20 -18.13 1.95
C SER A 412 -9.33 -19.36 1.66
N LEU A 413 -8.15 -19.20 1.02
CA LEU A 413 -7.21 -20.28 0.78
C LEU A 413 -6.25 -20.46 1.96
N ASP A 414 -5.90 -21.72 2.24
CA ASP A 414 -4.91 -22.08 3.26
C ASP A 414 -3.61 -21.27 3.13
N GLN A 415 -3.13 -20.69 4.23
CA GLN A 415 -1.95 -19.83 4.25
C GLN A 415 -0.70 -20.57 3.82
N SER A 416 -0.51 -21.83 4.26
CA SER A 416 0.65 -22.65 3.91
C SER A 416 0.66 -23.02 2.43
N TRP A 417 -0.53 -23.23 1.85
CA TRP A 417 -0.66 -23.47 0.41
C TRP A 417 -0.30 -22.23 -0.42
N ARG A 418 -0.80 -21.04 -0.03
CA ARG A 418 -0.38 -19.77 -0.67
C ARG A 418 1.12 -19.52 -0.49
N LEU A 419 1.65 -19.74 0.73
CA LEU A 419 3.06 -19.57 1.05
C LEU A 419 3.97 -20.50 0.23
N SER A 420 3.51 -21.71 -0.09
CA SER A 420 4.25 -22.63 -0.96
C SER A 420 4.43 -22.13 -2.38
N GLU A 421 3.68 -21.11 -2.79
CA GLU A 421 3.60 -20.57 -4.17
C GLU A 421 2.96 -21.52 -5.18
N GLU A 422 2.45 -22.70 -4.75
CA GLU A 422 1.73 -23.62 -5.64
C GLU A 422 0.45 -22.98 -6.20
N VAL A 423 -0.23 -22.16 -5.40
CA VAL A 423 -1.44 -21.42 -5.79
C VAL A 423 -1.13 -20.52 -7.01
N ILE A 424 -0.16 -19.63 -6.87
CA ILE A 424 0.17 -18.66 -7.93
C ILE A 424 0.75 -19.35 -9.17
N TYR A 425 1.55 -20.39 -9.01
CA TYR A 425 2.07 -21.19 -10.12
C TYR A 425 0.94 -21.85 -10.91
N THR A 426 0.01 -22.52 -10.21
CA THR A 426 -1.11 -23.22 -10.84
C THR A 426 -2.07 -22.22 -11.51
N LEU A 427 -2.25 -21.04 -10.92
CA LEU A 427 -3.04 -19.96 -11.50
C LEU A 427 -2.44 -19.46 -12.82
N ILE A 428 -1.11 -19.24 -12.87
CA ILE A 428 -0.42 -18.85 -14.12
C ILE A 428 -0.62 -19.91 -15.20
N LEU A 429 -0.48 -21.21 -14.86
CA LEU A 429 -0.68 -22.29 -15.82
C LEU A 429 -2.11 -22.44 -16.29
N ARG A 430 -3.09 -22.12 -15.46
CA ARG A 430 -4.51 -22.12 -15.85
C ARG A 430 -4.81 -20.98 -16.83
N LEU A 431 -4.29 -19.78 -16.57
CA LEU A 431 -4.56 -18.58 -17.36
C LEU A 431 -3.74 -18.54 -18.66
N ALA A 432 -2.47 -18.96 -18.63
CA ALA A 432 -1.58 -18.95 -19.77
C ALA A 432 -0.62 -20.16 -19.76
N PRO A 433 -1.02 -21.36 -20.18
CA PRO A 433 -0.20 -22.57 -20.17
C PRO A 433 1.16 -22.43 -20.88
N LYS A 434 1.24 -21.55 -21.88
CA LYS A 434 2.46 -21.26 -22.63
C LYS A 434 3.55 -20.54 -21.83
N LEU A 435 3.27 -20.10 -20.59
CA LEU A 435 4.25 -19.53 -19.67
C LEU A 435 4.91 -20.57 -18.76
N ARG A 436 4.61 -21.87 -18.91
CA ARG A 436 5.07 -22.97 -18.05
C ARG A 436 6.59 -22.98 -17.87
N ASP A 437 7.33 -22.84 -18.95
CA ASP A 437 8.80 -23.01 -19.01
C ASP A 437 9.54 -21.66 -18.97
N VAL A 438 8.84 -20.57 -18.78
CA VAL A 438 9.48 -19.25 -18.70
C VAL A 438 10.21 -19.12 -17.37
N PRO A 439 11.51 -18.81 -17.36
CA PRO A 439 12.28 -18.60 -16.14
C PRO A 439 11.64 -17.57 -15.21
N ILE A 440 11.99 -17.63 -13.93
CA ILE A 440 11.60 -16.61 -12.94
C ILE A 440 12.83 -15.87 -12.41
N GLU A 441 12.64 -14.64 -12.01
CA GLU A 441 13.66 -13.86 -11.33
C GLU A 441 13.70 -14.23 -9.84
N GLY A 442 14.91 -14.26 -9.26
CA GLY A 442 15.16 -14.47 -7.86
C GLY A 442 15.18 -15.94 -7.44
N LYS A 443 14.51 -16.28 -6.34
CA LYS A 443 14.51 -17.63 -5.76
C LYS A 443 13.61 -18.58 -6.56
N PRO A 444 13.95 -19.91 -6.62
CA PRO A 444 13.06 -20.90 -7.22
C PRO A 444 11.69 -20.95 -6.53
N TRP A 445 10.72 -21.58 -7.17
CA TRP A 445 9.40 -21.81 -6.57
C TRP A 445 9.53 -22.57 -5.25
N ARG A 446 8.90 -22.07 -4.18
CA ARG A 446 9.03 -22.66 -2.83
C ARG A 446 8.57 -24.12 -2.77
N PHE A 447 7.47 -24.47 -3.46
CA PHE A 447 6.99 -25.84 -3.49
C PHE A 447 7.98 -26.81 -4.17
N ALA A 448 8.96 -26.31 -4.93
CA ALA A 448 9.98 -27.13 -5.56
C ALA A 448 10.91 -27.83 -4.55
N ALA A 449 11.11 -27.22 -3.39
CA ALA A 449 11.95 -27.77 -2.33
C ALA A 449 11.35 -29.05 -1.72
N ASN A 450 10.02 -29.22 -1.80
CA ASN A 450 9.28 -30.32 -1.18
C ASN A 450 8.86 -31.39 -2.21
N GLN A 451 9.40 -31.36 -3.43
CA GLN A 451 9.08 -32.38 -4.44
C GLN A 451 9.79 -33.70 -4.19
N ALA A 452 9.10 -34.81 -4.53
CA ALA A 452 9.61 -36.17 -4.48
C ALA A 452 10.94 -36.36 -5.26
N PRO A 453 11.70 -37.48 -5.04
CA PRO A 453 12.98 -37.73 -5.69
C PRO A 453 12.97 -37.54 -7.22
N ALA A 454 14.13 -37.29 -7.79
CA ALA A 454 14.35 -36.75 -9.15
C ALA A 454 13.59 -37.44 -10.30
N LEU A 455 13.22 -38.73 -10.16
CA LEU A 455 12.45 -39.49 -11.16
C LEU A 455 11.00 -39.01 -11.37
N PHE A 456 10.44 -38.31 -10.39
CA PHE A 456 9.04 -37.80 -10.42
C PHE A 456 8.95 -36.27 -10.39
N ARG A 457 10.10 -35.56 -10.46
CA ARG A 457 10.09 -34.09 -10.42
C ARG A 457 9.47 -33.54 -11.68
N ARG A 458 8.45 -32.69 -11.49
CA ARG A 458 8.00 -31.78 -12.54
C ARG A 458 9.19 -30.97 -13.03
N ARG A 459 9.44 -30.94 -14.32
CA ARG A 459 10.45 -30.05 -14.90
C ARG A 459 9.96 -28.61 -14.67
N LEU A 460 10.53 -27.94 -13.67
CA LEU A 460 10.24 -26.55 -13.36
C LEU A 460 11.16 -25.65 -14.18
N PRO A 461 10.72 -24.44 -14.52
CA PRO A 461 11.56 -23.47 -15.21
C PRO A 461 12.78 -23.10 -14.36
N GLU A 462 13.86 -22.76 -15.03
CA GLU A 462 15.05 -22.21 -14.40
C GLU A 462 14.72 -20.89 -13.67
N HIS A 463 15.58 -20.49 -12.75
CA HIS A 463 15.52 -19.18 -12.14
C HIS A 463 16.79 -18.40 -12.47
N LEU A 464 16.64 -17.11 -12.73
CA LEU A 464 17.75 -16.19 -12.87
C LEU A 464 17.98 -15.48 -11.53
N PRO A 465 19.22 -15.36 -11.06
CA PRO A 465 19.50 -14.70 -9.79
C PRO A 465 19.02 -13.23 -9.83
N THR A 466 18.58 -12.72 -8.69
CA THR A 466 18.24 -11.31 -8.55
C THR A 466 19.48 -10.46 -8.87
N ALA A 467 19.38 -9.60 -9.86
CA ALA A 467 20.43 -8.64 -10.12
C ALA A 467 20.36 -7.49 -9.08
N ARG A 468 21.53 -6.94 -8.74
CA ARG A 468 21.59 -5.69 -7.99
C ARG A 468 20.92 -4.57 -8.81
N THR A 469 20.32 -3.58 -8.11
CA THR A 469 19.56 -2.47 -8.69
C THR A 469 20.19 -1.94 -9.98
N ALA A 470 19.46 -2.00 -11.09
CA ALA A 470 19.95 -1.61 -12.41
C ALA A 470 20.39 -0.13 -12.50
N GLY A 471 19.89 0.73 -11.61
CA GLY A 471 20.19 2.18 -11.59
C GLY A 471 21.37 2.59 -10.71
N GLY A 472 22.04 1.67 -10.01
CA GLY A 472 23.15 1.98 -9.10
C GLY A 472 22.73 2.07 -7.62
N TRP A 473 23.40 2.93 -6.84
CA TRP A 473 23.10 3.10 -5.43
C TRP A 473 21.92 4.07 -5.19
N SER A 474 21.22 3.88 -4.08
CA SER A 474 20.12 4.76 -3.66
C SER A 474 20.59 5.68 -2.54
N TRP A 475 20.62 6.97 -2.79
CA TRP A 475 21.01 7.99 -1.84
C TRP A 475 20.15 8.05 -0.57
N ARG A 476 18.90 7.55 -0.61
CA ARG A 476 18.02 7.48 0.55
C ARG A 476 18.37 6.30 1.47
N THR A 477 18.70 5.15 0.89
CA THR A 477 19.04 3.93 1.64
C THR A 477 20.51 3.86 2.03
N SER A 478 21.36 4.66 1.37
CA SER A 478 22.79 4.76 1.64
C SER A 478 23.18 6.24 1.59
N PRO A 479 22.77 7.03 2.59
CA PRO A 479 23.05 8.46 2.63
C PRO A 479 24.55 8.72 2.84
N GLY A 480 25.05 9.76 2.19
CA GLY A 480 26.39 10.29 2.50
C GLY A 480 26.37 11.20 3.75
N PRO A 481 27.56 11.70 4.18
CA PRO A 481 27.67 12.57 5.36
C PRO A 481 26.78 13.81 5.27
N ALA A 482 26.82 14.55 4.16
CA ALA A 482 26.04 15.77 3.98
C ALA A 482 24.52 15.59 4.18
N LEU A 483 23.97 14.47 3.70
CA LEU A 483 22.55 14.15 3.95
C LEU A 483 22.32 13.75 5.41
N THR A 484 23.24 12.99 5.98
CA THR A 484 23.17 12.60 7.41
C THR A 484 23.17 13.84 8.32
N ASP A 485 23.99 14.85 8.02
CA ASP A 485 24.05 16.12 8.78
C ASP A 485 22.70 16.84 8.73
N LEU A 486 22.10 17.00 7.55
CA LEU A 486 20.79 17.63 7.42
C LEU A 486 19.66 16.87 8.16
N LEU A 487 19.69 15.54 8.14
CA LEU A 487 18.74 14.73 8.89
C LEU A 487 18.96 14.89 10.41
N ARG A 488 20.22 14.90 10.85
CA ARG A 488 20.63 15.11 12.25
C ARG A 488 20.15 16.46 12.76
N ASP A 489 20.49 17.54 12.04
CA ASP A 489 20.22 18.91 12.47
C ASP A 489 18.72 19.13 12.69
N GLN A 490 17.87 18.67 11.77
CA GLN A 490 16.42 18.77 11.91
C GLN A 490 15.91 17.96 13.12
N VAL A 491 16.35 16.69 13.25
CA VAL A 491 15.87 15.79 14.31
C VAL A 491 16.35 16.26 15.69
N LEU A 492 17.62 16.64 15.82
CA LEU A 492 18.16 17.09 17.11
C LEU A 492 17.68 18.50 17.45
N GLY A 493 17.48 19.38 16.44
CA GLY A 493 16.94 20.72 16.64
C GLY A 493 15.47 20.74 17.09
N SER A 494 14.73 19.65 16.87
CA SER A 494 13.32 19.48 17.28
C SER A 494 13.12 18.34 18.28
N LEU A 495 14.19 17.93 18.98
CA LEU A 495 14.18 16.75 19.83
C LEU A 495 13.14 16.85 20.96
N ASP A 496 12.91 18.05 21.50
CA ASP A 496 11.92 18.27 22.56
C ASP A 496 10.51 17.84 22.17
N ALA A 497 10.13 18.06 20.91
CA ALA A 497 8.82 17.62 20.40
C ALA A 497 8.71 16.08 20.28
N LEU A 498 9.83 15.38 20.22
CA LEU A 498 9.90 13.92 20.10
C LEU A 498 10.03 13.21 21.46
N THR A 499 10.44 13.93 22.53
CA THR A 499 10.70 13.33 23.86
C THR A 499 9.54 12.54 24.46
N PRO A 500 8.26 12.81 24.16
CA PRO A 500 7.18 11.95 24.65
C PRO A 500 7.27 10.50 24.13
N ILE A 501 7.91 10.28 22.98
CA ILE A 501 7.95 8.95 22.34
C ILE A 501 9.37 8.38 22.20
N VAL A 502 10.43 9.19 22.21
CA VAL A 502 11.81 8.70 22.04
C VAL A 502 12.71 9.04 23.20
N ASN A 503 13.73 8.19 23.43
CA ASN A 503 14.83 8.47 24.34
C ASN A 503 15.84 9.41 23.65
N PRO A 504 16.07 10.63 24.16
CA PRO A 504 16.96 11.60 23.55
C PRO A 504 18.40 11.10 23.36
N ASP A 505 18.93 10.32 24.32
CA ASP A 505 20.31 9.83 24.23
C ASP A 505 20.47 8.77 23.13
N GLU A 506 19.49 7.90 22.96
CA GLU A 506 19.49 6.92 21.88
C GLU A 506 19.33 7.59 20.50
N VAL A 507 18.57 8.69 20.42
CA VAL A 507 18.49 9.50 19.18
C VAL A 507 19.84 10.17 18.89
N ARG A 508 20.51 10.75 19.87
CA ARG A 508 21.87 11.31 19.70
C ARG A 508 22.86 10.22 19.27
N ALA A 509 22.80 9.04 19.89
CA ALA A 509 23.64 7.90 19.53
C ALA A 509 23.38 7.42 18.07
N LEU A 510 22.14 7.45 17.58
CA LEU A 510 21.81 7.10 16.19
C LEU A 510 22.56 7.99 15.19
N PHE A 511 22.75 9.27 15.52
CA PHE A 511 23.40 10.26 14.66
C PHE A 511 24.87 10.57 15.04
N ALA A 512 25.49 9.78 15.91
CA ALA A 512 26.86 10.03 16.36
C ALA A 512 27.90 9.83 15.25
N ALA A 513 27.65 8.92 14.31
CA ALA A 513 28.52 8.66 13.17
C ALA A 513 28.29 9.65 12.01
N PRO A 514 29.32 9.92 11.18
CA PRO A 514 29.17 10.78 9.99
C PRO A 514 28.13 10.26 8.98
N VAL A 515 27.89 8.96 8.95
CA VAL A 515 26.85 8.32 8.14
C VAL A 515 25.94 7.50 9.07
N VAL A 516 24.65 7.78 9.00
CA VAL A 516 23.67 7.10 9.87
C VAL A 516 23.54 5.61 9.50
N ALA A 517 23.65 4.75 10.51
CA ALA A 517 23.60 3.29 10.31
C ALA A 517 22.19 2.75 9.97
N LYS A 518 21.13 3.47 10.37
CA LYS A 518 19.73 3.09 10.13
C LYS A 518 18.99 4.19 9.34
N PRO A 519 19.24 4.32 8.04
CA PRO A 519 18.69 5.42 7.21
C PRO A 519 17.16 5.51 7.24
N ALA A 520 16.46 4.38 7.18
CA ALA A 520 15.00 4.38 7.25
C ALA A 520 14.50 5.03 8.54
N LEU A 521 15.07 4.65 9.69
CA LEU A 521 14.71 5.20 11.00
C LEU A 521 15.02 6.70 11.09
N ALA A 522 16.16 7.14 10.56
CA ALA A 522 16.52 8.56 10.50
C ALA A 522 15.51 9.38 9.69
N TRP A 523 15.07 8.87 8.54
CA TRP A 523 14.03 9.50 7.74
C TRP A 523 12.65 9.49 8.40
N HIS A 524 12.31 8.44 9.16
CA HIS A 524 11.07 8.40 9.94
C HIS A 524 11.07 9.49 11.01
N LEU A 525 12.15 9.59 11.78
CA LEU A 525 12.32 10.66 12.77
C LEU A 525 12.28 12.04 12.11
N TYR A 526 12.99 12.22 10.99
CA TYR A 526 13.00 13.46 10.24
C TYR A 526 11.60 13.89 9.80
N THR A 527 10.81 12.95 9.26
CA THR A 527 9.44 13.23 8.81
C THR A 527 8.53 13.61 9.97
N VAL A 528 8.61 12.87 11.10
CA VAL A 528 7.80 13.15 12.29
C VAL A 528 8.22 14.47 12.95
N SER A 529 9.52 14.76 13.03
CA SER A 529 10.00 16.06 13.56
C SER A 529 9.53 17.23 12.69
N THR A 530 9.55 17.08 11.36
CA THR A 530 9.03 18.10 10.44
C THR A 530 7.52 18.32 10.62
N LEU A 531 6.76 17.25 10.87
CA LEU A 531 5.33 17.34 11.19
C LEU A 531 5.09 18.12 12.50
N LEU A 532 5.78 17.74 13.58
CA LEU A 532 5.57 18.30 14.92
C LEU A 532 6.07 19.74 15.09
N THR A 533 7.03 20.18 14.28
CA THR A 533 7.51 21.57 14.29
C THR A 533 6.61 22.55 13.56
N GLY A 534 5.45 22.10 13.09
CA GLY A 534 4.45 22.97 12.46
C GLY A 534 4.80 23.46 11.05
N LEU A 535 5.84 22.89 10.41
CA LEU A 535 6.17 23.19 9.01
C LEU A 535 5.07 22.73 8.05
N TYR A 536 4.23 21.83 8.48
CA TYR A 536 3.04 21.39 7.78
C TYR A 536 1.82 21.52 8.72
N PRO A 537 0.69 22.13 8.26
CA PRO A 537 0.31 22.47 6.88
C PRO A 537 0.77 23.84 6.35
N GLY A 538 1.81 24.42 6.93
CA GLY A 538 2.35 25.73 6.52
C GLY A 538 2.78 25.85 5.05
N LYS A 539 3.37 26.99 4.70
CA LYS A 539 3.87 27.24 3.35
C LYS A 539 4.97 26.28 2.96
N GLN A 540 5.01 25.94 1.66
CA GLN A 540 6.13 25.18 1.11
C GLN A 540 7.46 25.92 1.38
N PRO A 541 8.49 25.21 1.86
CA PRO A 541 9.81 25.81 2.01
C PRO A 541 10.35 26.25 0.65
N GLU A 542 10.69 27.52 0.53
CA GLU A 542 11.24 28.11 -0.69
C GLU A 542 12.75 28.35 -0.57
N GLY A 543 13.44 28.46 -1.69
CA GLY A 543 14.86 28.82 -1.74
C GLY A 543 15.82 27.78 -1.19
N LEU A 544 15.37 26.56 -0.90
CA LEU A 544 16.23 25.50 -0.42
C LEU A 544 17.14 24.98 -1.56
N PRO A 545 18.47 24.94 -1.35
CA PRO A 545 19.38 24.46 -2.38
C PRO A 545 19.23 22.95 -2.57
N ARG A 546 19.44 22.50 -3.80
CA ARG A 546 19.66 21.07 -4.02
C ARG A 546 20.98 20.68 -3.38
N ILE A 547 21.04 19.46 -2.83
CA ILE A 547 22.22 18.95 -2.13
C ILE A 547 22.94 17.90 -2.96
N THR A 548 24.26 17.89 -2.86
CA THR A 548 25.09 16.82 -3.41
C THR A 548 25.25 15.71 -2.38
N VAL A 549 24.76 14.53 -2.72
CA VAL A 549 24.93 13.33 -1.87
C VAL A 549 25.99 12.46 -2.51
N SER A 550 27.10 12.25 -1.81
CA SER A 550 28.17 11.37 -2.24
C SER A 550 27.87 9.92 -1.89
N ARG A 551 28.32 9.01 -2.72
CA ARG A 551 28.25 7.58 -2.45
C ARG A 551 29.14 7.27 -1.23
N PRO A 552 28.61 6.55 -0.21
CA PRO A 552 29.46 6.08 0.88
C PRO A 552 30.59 5.19 0.36
N ASP A 553 31.77 5.37 0.88
CA ASP A 553 32.91 4.50 0.58
C ASP A 553 32.62 3.09 1.11
N PRO A 554 32.65 2.05 0.26
CA PRO A 554 32.40 0.67 0.68
C PRO A 554 33.44 0.13 1.67
N ALA A 555 34.56 0.86 1.86
CA ALA A 555 35.64 0.49 2.79
C ALA A 555 35.54 1.13 4.19
N ARG A 556 34.47 1.91 4.49
CA ARG A 556 34.25 2.52 5.80
C ARG A 556 33.05 1.93 6.53
#